data_fd9ec5cd6f6cbb247a2267a957ec8f52
#
_entry.id   fd9ec5cd6f6cbb247a2267a957ec8f52
#
_cell.length_a   1.000
_cell.length_b   1.000
_cell.length_c   1.000
_cell.angle_alpha   90.00
_cell.angle_beta   90.00
_cell.angle_gamma   90.00
#
_symmetry.space_group_name_H-M   'P 1'
#
loop_
_entity.id
_entity.type
_entity.pdbx_description
1 polymer ?
#
loop_
_entity_poly.entity_id
_entity_poly.type
_entity_poly.pdbx_seq_one_letter_code
_entity_poly.pdbx_strand_id
1 'polypeptide(L)'
;NFLHFWYRSVFPNQSMIAIGQGAWVYEERIKRDFFVYQRESFSQLCLEYLKLMARHKRLRNDYDTWGSWHGKAGKLDVIAADTENRVLVAYCDWNDKRITVREMEYINDLCIQAKVKPAEIYVFSRLGVSAEAKHEYMKQPLFRVVELKDL
;
A
#
# COMPACT_ATOMS: atom_id res chain seq x y z
N ASN A 1 1.13 -3.10 -16.01
CA ASN A 1 0.49 -1.91 -15.40
C ASN A 1 0.68 -0.64 -16.22
N PHE A 2 1.89 -0.36 -16.79
CA PHE A 2 2.11 0.81 -17.64
C PHE A 2 1.18 0.84 -18.85
N LEU A 3 1.03 -0.28 -19.58
CA LEU A 3 0.14 -0.36 -20.74
C LEU A 3 -1.33 -0.10 -20.38
N HIS A 4 -1.80 -0.59 -19.24
CA HIS A 4 -3.16 -0.31 -18.77
C HIS A 4 -3.36 1.19 -18.52
N PHE A 5 -2.42 1.85 -17.85
CA PHE A 5 -2.45 3.30 -17.66
C PHE A 5 -2.41 4.05 -18.99
N TRP A 6 -1.52 3.63 -19.92
CA TRP A 6 -1.40 4.22 -21.24
C TRP A 6 -2.72 4.18 -22.00
N TYR A 7 -3.33 3.00 -22.14
CA TYR A 7 -4.58 2.85 -22.88
C TYR A 7 -5.76 3.55 -22.22
N ARG A 8 -5.79 3.64 -20.91
CA ARG A 8 -6.87 4.29 -20.18
C ARG A 8 -6.77 5.81 -20.20
N SER A 9 -5.59 6.36 -20.01
CA SER A 9 -5.41 7.78 -19.69
C SER A 9 -4.68 8.56 -20.80
N VAL A 10 -3.72 7.98 -21.49
CA VAL A 10 -2.90 8.67 -22.50
C VAL A 10 -3.46 8.48 -23.91
N PHE A 11 -3.74 7.26 -24.29
CA PHE A 11 -4.20 6.93 -25.65
C PHE A 11 -5.46 7.70 -26.08
N PRO A 12 -6.52 7.88 -25.27
CA PRO A 12 -7.71 8.65 -25.66
C PRO A 12 -7.42 10.14 -25.90
N ASN A 13 -6.30 10.64 -25.43
CA ASN A 13 -5.91 12.05 -25.50
C ASN A 13 -4.77 12.32 -26.51
N GLN A 14 -4.35 11.32 -27.28
CA GLN A 14 -3.20 11.44 -28.18
C GLN A 14 -3.32 12.59 -29.18
N SER A 15 -4.50 12.83 -29.75
CA SER A 15 -4.71 13.91 -30.72
C SER A 15 -4.43 15.30 -30.11
N MET A 16 -4.87 15.52 -28.87
CA MET A 16 -4.64 16.79 -28.17
C MET A 16 -3.16 16.95 -27.77
N ILE A 17 -2.51 15.86 -27.37
CA ILE A 17 -1.09 15.83 -27.07
C ILE A 17 -0.27 16.16 -28.32
N ALA A 18 -0.63 15.59 -29.47
CA ALA A 18 0.05 15.78 -30.76
C ALA A 18 0.00 17.25 -31.25
N ILE A 19 -1.09 17.98 -30.95
CA ILE A 19 -1.20 19.41 -31.28
C ILE A 19 -0.62 20.36 -30.22
N GLY A 20 0.19 19.83 -29.27
CA GLY A 20 0.91 20.62 -28.28
C GLY A 20 0.14 20.93 -26.98
N GLN A 21 -1.06 20.36 -26.79
CA GLN A 21 -1.86 20.59 -25.58
C GLN A 21 -1.55 19.58 -24.45
N GLY A 22 -0.37 18.97 -24.46
CA GLY A 22 0.00 17.92 -23.50
C GLY A 22 -0.07 18.35 -22.04
N ALA A 23 0.38 19.57 -21.72
CA ALA A 23 0.34 20.11 -20.36
C ALA A 23 -1.11 20.24 -19.85
N TRP A 24 -2.01 20.79 -20.68
CA TRP A 24 -3.43 20.90 -20.33
C TRP A 24 -4.08 19.53 -20.14
N VAL A 25 -3.82 18.59 -21.05
CA VAL A 25 -4.32 17.20 -20.96
C VAL A 25 -3.85 16.55 -19.66
N TYR A 26 -2.60 16.76 -19.28
CA TYR A 26 -2.07 16.21 -18.02
C TYR A 26 -2.82 16.77 -16.81
N GLU A 27 -2.89 18.09 -16.67
CA GLU A 27 -3.51 18.73 -15.49
C GLU A 27 -5.02 18.41 -15.38
N GLU A 28 -5.76 18.49 -16.49
CA GLU A 28 -7.23 18.40 -16.47
C GLU A 28 -7.77 16.96 -16.58
N ARG A 29 -6.99 16.03 -17.19
CA ARG A 29 -7.50 14.68 -17.46
C ARG A 29 -6.68 13.54 -16.89
N ILE A 30 -5.36 13.68 -16.84
CA ILE A 30 -4.48 12.56 -16.49
C ILE A 30 -4.06 12.57 -15.02
N LYS A 31 -3.77 13.74 -14.46
CA LYS A 31 -3.17 13.90 -13.12
C LYS A 31 -3.91 13.14 -12.01
N ARG A 32 -5.24 13.21 -12.01
CA ARG A 32 -6.07 12.48 -11.04
C ARG A 32 -5.95 10.97 -11.20
N ASP A 33 -6.06 10.50 -12.44
CA ASP A 33 -5.95 9.07 -12.77
C ASP A 33 -4.54 8.55 -12.50
N PHE A 34 -3.52 9.39 -12.71
CA PHE A 34 -2.12 9.06 -12.44
C PHE A 34 -1.87 8.85 -10.94
N PHE A 35 -2.47 9.67 -10.08
CA PHE A 35 -2.36 9.49 -8.62
C PHE A 35 -3.00 8.17 -8.18
N VAL A 36 -4.19 7.85 -8.69
CA VAL A 36 -4.85 6.57 -8.41
C VAL A 36 -4.00 5.40 -8.89
N TYR A 37 -3.46 5.49 -10.11
CA TYR A 37 -2.56 4.50 -10.69
C TYR A 37 -1.30 4.29 -9.84
N GLN A 38 -0.67 5.36 -9.37
CA GLN A 38 0.52 5.27 -8.51
C GLN A 38 0.20 4.55 -7.19
N ARG A 39 -0.93 4.87 -6.57
CA ARG A 39 -1.36 4.24 -5.33
C ARG A 39 -1.63 2.73 -5.49
N GLU A 40 -2.32 2.35 -6.57
CA GLU A 40 -2.58 0.95 -6.89
C GLU A 40 -1.28 0.19 -7.22
N SER A 41 -0.40 0.83 -7.98
CA SER A 41 0.92 0.26 -8.31
C SER A 41 1.80 0.10 -7.07
N PHE A 42 1.73 1.03 -6.13
CA PHE A 42 2.46 0.93 -4.86
C PHE A 42 1.95 -0.24 -4.01
N SER A 43 0.62 -0.41 -3.88
CA SER A 43 0.06 -1.55 -3.16
C SER A 43 0.47 -2.89 -3.80
N GLN A 44 0.53 -2.95 -5.13
CA GLN A 44 0.99 -4.15 -5.85
C GLN A 44 2.48 -4.41 -5.61
N LEU A 45 3.31 -3.37 -5.62
CA LEU A 45 4.74 -3.48 -5.31
C LEU A 45 4.96 -4.01 -3.88
N CYS A 46 4.21 -3.48 -2.91
CA CYS A 46 4.27 -3.94 -1.52
C CYS A 46 3.88 -5.42 -1.38
N LEU A 47 2.84 -5.86 -2.11
CA LEU A 47 2.45 -7.27 -2.16
C LEU A 47 3.58 -8.15 -2.72
N GLU A 48 4.20 -7.75 -3.83
CA GLU A 48 5.32 -8.50 -4.44
C GLU A 48 6.54 -8.54 -3.52
N TYR A 49 6.84 -7.44 -2.82
CA TYR A 49 7.88 -7.41 -1.80
C TYR A 49 7.62 -8.43 -0.68
N LEU A 50 6.39 -8.46 -0.13
CA LEU A 50 6.05 -9.44 0.91
C LEU A 50 6.13 -10.88 0.42
N LYS A 51 5.67 -11.16 -0.80
CA LYS A 51 5.80 -12.49 -1.42
C LYS A 51 7.27 -12.87 -1.64
N LEU A 52 8.12 -11.92 -2.00
CA LEU A 52 9.56 -12.15 -2.12
C LEU A 52 10.18 -12.46 -0.76
N MET A 53 9.81 -11.70 0.27
CA MET A 53 10.23 -11.96 1.66
C MET A 53 9.78 -13.35 2.14
N ALA A 54 8.55 -13.77 1.83
CA ALA A 54 8.04 -15.10 2.13
C ALA A 54 8.86 -16.19 1.45
N ARG A 55 9.14 -16.06 0.13
CA ARG A 55 9.98 -17.02 -0.62
C ARG A 55 11.37 -17.18 -0.03
N HIS A 56 11.94 -16.10 0.49
CA HIS A 56 13.26 -16.10 1.14
C HIS A 56 13.21 -16.44 2.65
N LYS A 57 12.04 -16.83 3.18
CA LYS A 57 11.83 -17.15 4.60
C LYS A 57 12.29 -16.03 5.56
N ARG A 58 12.03 -14.78 5.16
CA ARG A 58 12.35 -13.56 5.93
C ARG A 58 11.15 -13.01 6.71
N LEU A 59 9.96 -13.57 6.52
CA LEU A 59 8.79 -13.31 7.36
C LEU A 59 8.82 -14.21 8.60
N ARG A 60 8.05 -13.86 9.62
CA ARG A 60 8.00 -14.66 10.87
C ARG A 60 7.38 -16.03 10.67
N ASN A 61 6.40 -16.13 9.77
CA ASN A 61 5.66 -17.35 9.49
C ASN A 61 5.63 -17.62 7.99
N ASP A 62 5.35 -18.85 7.63
CA ASP A 62 5.25 -19.28 6.23
C ASP A 62 3.82 -19.04 5.71
N TYR A 63 3.54 -17.82 5.25
CA TYR A 63 2.24 -17.44 4.70
C TYR A 63 2.06 -18.00 3.28
N ASP A 64 0.95 -18.67 3.05
CA ASP A 64 0.61 -19.33 1.78
C ASP A 64 -0.62 -18.73 1.10
N THR A 65 -1.56 -18.19 1.87
CA THR A 65 -2.79 -17.58 1.36
C THR A 65 -2.64 -16.06 1.39
N TRP A 66 -2.95 -15.38 0.26
CA TRP A 66 -2.78 -13.95 0.08
C TRP A 66 -4.06 -13.31 -0.45
N GLY A 67 -4.50 -12.24 0.14
CA GLY A 67 -5.68 -11.48 -0.25
C GLY A 67 -5.64 -10.04 0.26
N SER A 68 -6.78 -9.39 0.22
CA SER A 68 -7.02 -8.04 0.76
C SER A 68 -8.39 -8.00 1.43
N TRP A 69 -8.61 -6.98 2.25
CA TRP A 69 -9.91 -6.74 2.85
C TRP A 69 -10.40 -5.32 2.57
N HIS A 70 -11.69 -5.19 2.29
CA HIS A 70 -12.37 -3.93 2.04
C HIS A 70 -13.62 -3.85 2.90
N GLY A 71 -13.72 -2.80 3.71
CA GLY A 71 -14.87 -2.50 4.57
C GLY A 71 -15.36 -1.07 4.39
N LYS A 72 -16.42 -0.72 5.13
CA LYS A 72 -16.99 0.64 5.06
C LYS A 72 -16.02 1.73 5.52
N ALA A 73 -15.15 1.43 6.48
CA ALA A 73 -14.20 2.40 7.04
C ALA A 73 -12.88 2.49 6.27
N GLY A 74 -12.58 1.53 5.39
CA GLY A 74 -11.32 1.51 4.64
C GLY A 74 -10.95 0.14 4.12
N LYS A 75 -9.65 -0.05 3.87
CA LYS A 75 -9.11 -1.31 3.35
C LYS A 75 -7.82 -1.69 4.06
N LEU A 76 -7.55 -2.99 4.09
CA LEU A 76 -6.22 -3.56 4.32
C LEU A 76 -5.71 -4.06 2.97
N ASP A 77 -4.58 -3.52 2.53
CA ASP A 77 -4.07 -3.76 1.17
C ASP A 77 -3.62 -5.20 0.97
N VAL A 78 -3.04 -5.79 2.02
CA VAL A 78 -2.65 -7.20 2.02
C VAL A 78 -3.09 -7.84 3.33
N ILE A 79 -3.67 -9.03 3.22
CA ILE A 79 -3.85 -9.97 4.32
C ILE A 79 -3.26 -11.30 3.84
N ALA A 80 -2.36 -11.85 4.62
CA ALA A 80 -1.84 -13.20 4.37
C ALA A 80 -2.08 -14.08 5.59
N ALA A 81 -2.34 -15.35 5.35
CA ALA A 81 -2.53 -16.34 6.41
C ALA A 81 -1.67 -17.57 6.14
N ASP A 82 -1.28 -18.24 7.20
CA ASP A 82 -0.64 -19.55 7.14
C ASP A 82 -1.63 -20.68 7.53
N THR A 83 -1.18 -21.92 7.48
CA THR A 83 -1.97 -23.11 7.83
C THR A 83 -2.43 -23.14 9.27
N GLU A 84 -1.80 -22.37 10.17
CA GLU A 84 -2.18 -22.25 11.59
C GLU A 84 -3.06 -21.01 11.86
N ASN A 85 -3.57 -20.35 10.79
CA ASN A 85 -4.35 -19.11 10.87
C ASN A 85 -3.61 -17.93 11.53
N ARG A 86 -2.28 -17.93 11.54
CA ARG A 86 -1.52 -16.74 11.89
C ARG A 86 -1.62 -15.76 10.74
N VAL A 87 -1.94 -14.51 11.04
CA VAL A 87 -2.26 -13.52 10.01
C VAL A 87 -1.19 -12.44 9.96
N LEU A 88 -0.73 -12.12 8.75
CA LEU A 88 0.01 -10.91 8.43
C LEU A 88 -0.94 -9.91 7.78
N VAL A 89 -0.84 -8.66 8.20
CA VAL A 89 -1.58 -7.54 7.60
C VAL A 89 -0.60 -6.54 7.03
N ALA A 90 -0.92 -5.96 5.86
CA ALA A 90 -0.18 -4.81 5.35
C ALA A 90 -1.11 -3.66 4.97
N TYR A 91 -0.68 -2.46 5.32
CA TYR A 91 -1.28 -1.20 4.96
C TYR A 91 -0.31 -0.39 4.11
N CYS A 92 -0.76 0.10 2.95
CA CYS A 92 0.08 0.81 1.98
C CYS A 92 -0.37 2.26 1.86
N ASP A 93 0.48 3.19 2.32
CA ASP A 93 0.23 4.61 2.27
C ASP A 93 1.09 5.31 1.20
N TRP A 94 0.42 5.88 0.19
CA TRP A 94 1.03 6.65 -0.90
C TRP A 94 0.85 8.16 -0.72
N ASN A 95 0.53 8.64 0.47
CA ASN A 95 0.31 10.05 0.73
C ASN A 95 1.64 10.84 0.79
N ASP A 96 1.52 12.17 0.60
CA ASP A 96 2.63 13.13 0.70
C ASP A 96 2.87 13.60 2.15
N LYS A 97 2.54 12.75 3.13
CA LYS A 97 2.73 13.03 4.56
C LYS A 97 3.24 11.77 5.24
N ARG A 98 3.96 11.96 6.33
CA ARG A 98 4.38 10.84 7.19
C ARG A 98 3.18 10.31 7.97
N ILE A 99 3.14 9.00 8.15
CA ILE A 99 2.13 8.32 8.95
C ILE A 99 2.26 8.75 10.40
N THR A 100 1.17 9.20 10.98
CA THR A 100 1.06 9.66 12.37
C THR A 100 0.58 8.55 13.31
N VAL A 101 0.59 8.82 14.63
CA VAL A 101 0.00 7.93 15.64
C VAL A 101 -1.46 7.61 15.31
N ARG A 102 -2.25 8.62 14.92
CA ARG A 102 -3.66 8.45 14.56
C ARG A 102 -3.87 7.47 13.39
N GLU A 103 -2.98 7.49 12.41
CA GLU A 103 -3.04 6.55 11.28
C GLU A 103 -2.64 5.14 11.71
N MET A 104 -1.72 4.98 12.66
CA MET A 104 -1.40 3.69 13.25
C MET A 104 -2.58 3.11 14.06
N GLU A 105 -3.28 3.95 14.83
CA GLU A 105 -4.53 3.58 15.52
C GLU A 105 -5.60 3.14 14.51
N TYR A 106 -5.76 3.90 13.42
CA TYR A 106 -6.69 3.55 12.35
C TYR A 106 -6.39 2.18 11.72
N ILE A 107 -5.12 1.81 11.55
CA ILE A 107 -4.76 0.46 11.06
C ILE A 107 -5.23 -0.62 12.04
N ASN A 108 -5.07 -0.40 13.35
CA ASN A 108 -5.59 -1.31 14.37
C ASN A 108 -7.12 -1.43 14.31
N ASP A 109 -7.83 -0.31 14.14
CA ASP A 109 -9.29 -0.31 13.99
C ASP A 109 -9.73 -1.09 12.75
N LEU A 110 -9.01 -0.98 11.64
CA LEU A 110 -9.28 -1.78 10.44
C LEU A 110 -9.10 -3.28 10.72
N CYS A 111 -8.07 -3.69 11.48
CA CYS A 111 -7.88 -5.08 11.86
C CYS A 111 -9.05 -5.59 12.73
N ILE A 112 -9.54 -4.78 13.66
CA ILE A 112 -10.71 -5.11 14.50
C ILE A 112 -11.96 -5.29 13.62
N GLN A 113 -12.21 -4.37 12.68
CA GLN A 113 -13.36 -4.45 11.76
C GLN A 113 -13.28 -5.64 10.82
N ALA A 114 -12.09 -5.96 10.35
CA ALA A 114 -11.82 -7.15 9.55
C ALA A 114 -11.92 -8.46 10.36
N LYS A 115 -12.06 -8.36 11.70
CA LYS A 115 -12.05 -9.49 12.63
C LYS A 115 -10.78 -10.34 12.53
N VAL A 116 -9.66 -9.71 12.25
CA VAL A 116 -8.34 -10.35 12.20
C VAL A 116 -7.50 -9.95 13.40
N LYS A 117 -6.73 -10.93 13.93
CA LYS A 117 -5.72 -10.70 14.96
C LYS A 117 -4.36 -10.95 14.34
N PRO A 118 -3.67 -9.89 13.87
CA PRO A 118 -2.41 -10.07 13.15
C PRO A 118 -1.28 -10.53 14.08
N ALA A 119 -0.44 -11.42 13.57
CA ALA A 119 0.85 -11.79 14.17
C ALA A 119 1.94 -10.79 13.79
N GLU A 120 1.79 -10.12 12.65
CA GLU A 120 2.64 -9.02 12.19
C GLU A 120 1.84 -8.03 11.34
N ILE A 121 2.20 -6.73 11.47
CA ILE A 121 1.63 -5.63 10.69
C ILE A 121 2.76 -4.94 9.94
N TYR A 122 2.70 -4.95 8.62
CA TYR A 122 3.57 -4.17 7.77
C TYR A 122 2.90 -2.85 7.39
N VAL A 123 3.61 -1.76 7.60
CA VAL A 123 3.16 -0.43 7.23
C VAL A 123 4.12 0.10 6.17
N PHE A 124 3.66 0.07 4.92
CA PHE A 124 4.41 0.62 3.81
C PHE A 124 4.07 2.08 3.64
N SER A 125 5.07 2.93 3.58
CA SER A 125 4.87 4.37 3.44
C SER A 125 5.86 4.98 2.47
N ARG A 126 5.37 5.92 1.66
CA ARG A 126 6.23 6.71 0.78
C ARG A 126 7.24 7.55 1.55
N LEU A 127 6.84 8.16 2.66
CA LEU A 127 7.64 9.11 3.44
C LEU A 127 7.98 8.65 4.87
N GLY A 128 7.63 7.40 5.21
CA GLY A 128 7.85 6.83 6.54
C GLY A 128 6.83 7.29 7.58
N VAL A 129 7.19 7.17 8.84
CA VAL A 129 6.34 7.51 9.99
C VAL A 129 6.86 8.74 10.73
N SER A 130 5.99 9.40 11.48
CA SER A 130 6.38 10.52 12.33
C SER A 130 7.27 10.06 13.50
N ALA A 131 7.99 10.99 14.13
CA ALA A 131 8.86 10.67 15.27
C ALA A 131 8.06 10.07 16.44
N GLU A 132 6.85 10.62 16.69
CA GLU A 132 5.93 10.15 17.74
C GLU A 132 5.47 8.71 17.44
N ALA A 133 4.98 8.46 16.23
CA ALA A 133 4.53 7.13 15.81
C ALA A 133 5.69 6.11 15.86
N LYS A 134 6.89 6.53 15.47
CA LYS A 134 8.09 5.70 15.58
C LYS A 134 8.40 5.35 17.02
N HIS A 135 8.34 6.32 17.93
CA HIS A 135 8.60 6.10 19.34
C HIS A 135 7.60 5.14 20.00
N GLU A 136 6.31 5.24 19.64
CA GLU A 136 5.23 4.49 20.24
C GLU A 136 5.10 3.06 19.68
N TYR A 137 5.15 2.93 18.37
CA TYR A 137 4.83 1.67 17.69
C TYR A 137 6.05 0.83 17.28
N MET A 138 7.22 1.43 17.01
CA MET A 138 8.39 0.65 16.58
C MET A 138 9.03 -0.17 17.71
N LYS A 139 8.68 0.08 18.96
CA LYS A 139 9.07 -0.76 20.09
C LYS A 139 8.23 -2.04 20.20
N GLN A 140 7.08 -2.07 19.53
CA GLN A 140 6.20 -3.22 19.53
C GLN A 140 6.64 -4.20 18.43
N PRO A 141 6.92 -5.46 18.77
CA PRO A 141 7.39 -6.43 17.78
C PRO A 141 6.35 -6.75 16.70
N LEU A 142 5.11 -6.31 16.89
CA LEU A 142 4.00 -6.48 15.96
C LEU A 142 4.17 -5.65 14.68
N PHE A 143 4.70 -4.41 14.79
CA PHE A 143 4.76 -3.45 13.69
C PHE A 143 6.12 -3.45 12.99
N ARG A 144 6.08 -3.38 11.67
CA ARG A 144 7.24 -3.17 10.80
C ARG A 144 6.93 -2.09 9.79
N VAL A 145 7.74 -1.04 9.75
CA VAL A 145 7.63 0.03 8.76
C VAL A 145 8.66 -0.21 7.66
N VAL A 146 8.20 -0.11 6.43
CA VAL A 146 9.03 -0.19 5.23
C VAL A 146 8.79 1.08 4.42
N GLU A 147 9.83 1.86 4.20
CA GLU A 147 9.76 3.06 3.37
C GLU A 147 9.98 2.70 1.89
N LEU A 148 9.45 3.53 0.98
CA LEU A 148 9.60 3.31 -0.47
C LEU A 148 11.07 3.11 -0.90
N LYS A 149 12.01 3.77 -0.24
CA LYS A 149 13.45 3.64 -0.53
C LYS A 149 14.05 2.29 -0.13
N ASP A 150 13.32 1.49 0.68
CA ASP A 150 13.77 0.19 1.21
C ASP A 150 13.16 -0.99 0.41
N LEU A 151 12.31 -0.69 -0.59
CA LEU A 151 11.72 -1.63 -1.53
C LEU A 151 12.66 -1.85 -2.73
#